data_0f4e06955131f31c0732c3b4effc0d1f
#
_entry.id   0f4e06955131f31c0732c3b4effc0d1f
#
_cell.length_a   1.000
_cell.length_b   1.000
_cell.length_c   1.000
_cell.angle_alpha   90.00
_cell.angle_beta   90.00
_cell.angle_gamma   90.00
#
_symmetry.space_group_name_H-M   'P 1'
#
loop_
_entity.id
_entity.type
_entity.pdbx_description
1 polymer ?
#
loop_
_entity_poly.entity_id
_entity_poly.type
_entity_poly.pdbx_seq_one_letter_code
_entity_poly.pdbx_strand_id
1 'polypeptide(L)'
;VVTFERKENMSDALKLVGDDQESAPDMFMWAHDKVGTFAQMGILSPITDVLTEDDLADFLPMTLSAGEYQGDKYQLPLYYEALLFLYNKDLMETAPATTDELLELMKNETTADQYVFVEQHSTSYNAAAWIQGFGGYLINENREPGLNLPQTVEAMEYHKQFVSYMPADGEYNTVTTLFTEGKAASTIGGPWLVPGIKEAG
;
A
#
# COMPACT_ATOMS: atom_id res chain seq x y z
N VAL A 1 3.22 -32.09 -7.48
CA VAL A 1 2.08 -31.34 -8.08
C VAL A 1 1.86 -30.13 -7.20
N VAL A 2 1.79 -28.93 -7.78
CA VAL A 2 1.45 -27.69 -7.07
C VAL A 2 -0.02 -27.39 -7.32
N THR A 3 -0.78 -27.18 -6.25
CA THR A 3 -2.18 -26.75 -6.31
C THR A 3 -2.28 -25.30 -5.89
N PHE A 4 -2.92 -24.47 -6.70
CA PHE A 4 -3.16 -23.07 -6.37
C PHE A 4 -4.60 -22.87 -5.89
N GLU A 5 -4.75 -22.17 -4.78
CA GLU A 5 -6.04 -21.76 -4.25
C GLU A 5 -6.07 -20.25 -4.02
N ARG A 6 -7.12 -19.57 -4.48
CA ARG A 6 -7.37 -18.17 -4.17
C ARG A 6 -8.19 -18.08 -2.89
N LYS A 7 -7.72 -17.33 -1.90
CA LYS A 7 -8.44 -17.03 -0.66
C LYS A 7 -8.68 -15.54 -0.54
N GLU A 8 -9.89 -15.18 -0.18
CA GLU A 8 -10.20 -13.83 0.29
C GLU A 8 -9.84 -13.73 1.78
N ASN A 9 -9.53 -12.52 2.25
CA ASN A 9 -9.10 -12.27 3.64
C ASN A 9 -7.98 -13.20 4.12
N MET A 10 -7.03 -13.49 3.24
CA MET A 10 -5.98 -14.48 3.46
C MET A 10 -5.16 -14.22 4.74
N SER A 11 -4.87 -12.95 5.08
CA SER A 11 -4.15 -12.61 6.31
C SER A 11 -4.85 -13.13 7.56
N ASP A 12 -6.16 -13.03 7.63
CA ASP A 12 -6.92 -13.50 8.79
C ASP A 12 -7.12 -15.02 8.76
N ALA A 13 -7.30 -15.59 7.57
CA ALA A 13 -7.33 -17.03 7.42
C ALA A 13 -6.02 -17.69 7.87
N LEU A 14 -4.86 -17.13 7.50
CA LEU A 14 -3.55 -17.63 7.94
C LEU A 14 -3.35 -17.53 9.45
N LYS A 15 -3.83 -16.47 10.11
CA LYS A 15 -3.78 -16.36 11.58
C LYS A 15 -4.59 -17.43 12.31
N LEU A 16 -5.63 -17.96 11.66
CA LEU A 16 -6.48 -19.01 12.25
C LEU A 16 -5.90 -20.41 12.06
N VAL A 17 -5.16 -20.66 10.99
CA VAL A 17 -4.71 -22.03 10.63
C VAL A 17 -3.21 -22.15 10.42
N GLY A 18 -2.45 -21.05 10.55
CA GLY A 18 -1.05 -21.01 10.15
C GLY A 18 -0.09 -21.88 10.97
N ASP A 19 -0.47 -22.27 12.16
CA ASP A 19 0.28 -23.21 13.02
C ASP A 19 -0.22 -24.67 12.90
N ASP A 20 -1.31 -24.92 12.15
CA ASP A 20 -1.82 -26.25 11.86
C ASP A 20 -1.25 -26.77 10.54
N GLN A 21 -0.26 -27.62 10.64
CA GLN A 21 0.46 -28.20 9.47
C GLN A 21 -0.44 -29.01 8.51
N GLU A 22 -1.62 -29.46 8.95
CA GLU A 22 -2.55 -30.19 8.09
C GLU A 22 -3.46 -29.25 7.27
N SER A 23 -3.75 -28.06 7.81
CA SER A 23 -4.71 -27.12 7.22
C SER A 23 -4.04 -25.90 6.59
N ALA A 24 -2.81 -25.57 7.00
CA ALA A 24 -2.07 -24.44 6.44
C ALA A 24 -1.56 -24.72 5.04
N PRO A 25 -1.48 -23.70 4.16
CA PRO A 25 -0.80 -23.85 2.87
C PRO A 25 0.70 -24.00 3.07
N ASP A 26 1.35 -24.76 2.18
CA ASP A 26 2.82 -24.88 2.16
C ASP A 26 3.51 -23.56 1.83
N MET A 27 2.90 -22.75 0.98
CA MET A 27 3.37 -21.42 0.58
C MET A 27 2.19 -20.51 0.29
N PHE A 28 2.40 -19.21 0.44
CA PHE A 28 1.40 -18.20 0.05
C PHE A 28 2.07 -16.94 -0.49
N MET A 29 1.32 -16.15 -1.24
CA MET A 29 1.76 -14.87 -1.78
C MET A 29 1.05 -13.74 -1.03
N TRP A 30 1.82 -12.84 -0.43
CA TRP A 30 1.31 -11.68 0.29
C TRP A 30 2.32 -10.54 0.28
N ALA A 31 1.85 -9.32 0.58
CA ALA A 31 2.72 -8.17 0.79
C ALA A 31 3.62 -8.38 2.02
N HIS A 32 4.82 -7.82 1.99
CA HIS A 32 5.85 -7.98 3.03
C HIS A 32 5.48 -7.34 4.38
N ASP A 33 4.45 -6.49 4.43
CA ASP A 33 4.02 -5.76 5.64
C ASP A 33 3.63 -6.66 6.82
N LYS A 34 3.36 -7.95 6.57
CA LYS A 34 2.99 -8.95 7.60
C LYS A 34 4.13 -9.88 7.99
N VAL A 35 5.31 -9.78 7.37
CA VAL A 35 6.41 -10.72 7.59
C VAL A 35 6.77 -10.85 9.08
N GLY A 36 6.96 -9.74 9.78
CA GLY A 36 7.30 -9.75 11.20
C GLY A 36 6.21 -10.34 12.08
N THR A 37 4.94 -10.03 11.79
CA THR A 37 3.79 -10.58 12.52
C THR A 37 3.70 -12.10 12.32
N PHE A 38 3.79 -12.56 11.08
CA PHE A 38 3.66 -13.99 10.77
C PHE A 38 4.86 -14.81 11.25
N ALA A 39 6.07 -14.24 11.22
CA ALA A 39 7.26 -14.87 11.80
C ALA A 39 7.12 -15.02 13.32
N GLN A 40 6.66 -13.98 14.04
CA GLN A 40 6.43 -14.05 15.47
C GLN A 40 5.32 -15.02 15.89
N MET A 41 4.31 -15.18 15.05
CA MET A 41 3.23 -16.15 15.27
C MET A 41 3.63 -17.59 14.93
N GLY A 42 4.84 -17.83 14.37
CA GLY A 42 5.26 -19.16 13.92
C GLY A 42 4.57 -19.64 12.63
N ILE A 43 3.87 -18.76 11.92
CA ILE A 43 3.20 -19.07 10.65
C ILE A 43 4.24 -19.21 9.53
N LEU A 44 5.31 -18.43 9.58
CA LEU A 44 6.43 -18.48 8.63
C LEU A 44 7.61 -19.22 9.25
N SER A 45 8.18 -20.14 8.48
CA SER A 45 9.49 -20.72 8.78
C SER A 45 10.58 -19.93 8.04
N PRO A 46 11.76 -19.71 8.65
CA PRO A 46 12.87 -19.07 7.97
C PRO A 46 13.33 -19.92 6.78
N ILE A 47 13.68 -19.24 5.70
CA ILE A 47 14.20 -19.84 4.47
C ILE A 47 15.67 -19.52 4.24
N THR A 48 16.36 -18.90 5.20
CA THR A 48 17.74 -18.45 5.11
C THR A 48 18.68 -19.60 4.73
N ASP A 49 18.53 -20.75 5.37
CA ASP A 49 19.41 -21.90 5.17
C ASP A 49 19.14 -22.72 3.90
N VAL A 50 18.04 -22.46 3.22
CA VAL A 50 17.68 -23.18 1.97
C VAL A 50 18.04 -22.39 0.71
N LEU A 51 18.55 -21.16 0.87
CA LEU A 51 18.91 -20.26 -0.21
C LEU A 51 20.42 -20.10 -0.28
N THR A 52 20.96 -20.06 -1.48
CA THR A 52 22.36 -19.76 -1.77
C THR A 52 22.52 -18.28 -2.19
N GLU A 53 23.75 -17.77 -2.17
CA GLU A 53 24.04 -16.43 -2.69
C GLU A 53 23.67 -16.32 -4.19
N ASP A 54 23.87 -17.37 -4.95
CA ASP A 54 23.51 -17.42 -6.37
C ASP A 54 21.98 -17.33 -6.59
N ASP A 55 21.18 -17.93 -5.70
CA ASP A 55 19.70 -17.81 -5.76
C ASP A 55 19.22 -16.38 -5.52
N LEU A 56 20.01 -15.57 -4.81
CA LEU A 56 19.65 -14.22 -4.43
C LEU A 56 20.28 -13.14 -5.33
N ALA A 57 21.26 -13.49 -6.14
CA ALA A 57 22.09 -12.54 -6.90
C ALA A 57 21.31 -11.68 -7.91
N ASP A 58 20.20 -12.18 -8.43
CA ASP A 58 19.38 -11.48 -9.44
C ASP A 58 18.28 -10.59 -8.84
N PHE A 59 18.09 -10.62 -7.52
CA PHE A 59 17.10 -9.78 -6.84
C PHE A 59 17.63 -8.40 -6.51
N LEU A 60 16.76 -7.40 -6.51
CA LEU A 60 17.10 -6.08 -6.00
C LEU A 60 17.29 -6.13 -4.47
N PRO A 61 18.41 -5.60 -3.94
CA PRO A 61 18.70 -5.69 -2.50
C PRO A 61 17.57 -5.18 -1.59
N MET A 62 16.89 -4.09 -1.99
CA MET A 62 15.78 -3.53 -1.23
C MET A 62 14.59 -4.49 -1.12
N THR A 63 14.35 -5.33 -2.13
CA THR A 63 13.23 -6.28 -2.11
C THR A 63 13.56 -7.49 -1.24
N LEU A 64 14.82 -7.89 -1.14
CA LEU A 64 15.28 -8.95 -0.25
C LEU A 64 15.16 -8.51 1.21
N SER A 65 15.62 -7.29 1.53
CA SER A 65 15.53 -6.77 2.90
C SER A 65 14.08 -6.62 3.39
N ALA A 66 13.13 -6.38 2.50
CA ALA A 66 11.72 -6.32 2.84
C ALA A 66 11.16 -7.68 3.33
N GLY A 67 11.76 -8.80 2.90
CA GLY A 67 11.40 -10.16 3.32
C GLY A 67 12.13 -10.65 4.58
N GLU A 68 12.93 -9.80 5.24
CA GLU A 68 13.74 -10.15 6.41
C GLU A 68 13.07 -9.71 7.72
N TYR A 69 13.23 -10.55 8.74
CA TYR A 69 12.83 -10.23 10.09
C TYR A 69 13.82 -10.82 11.10
N GLN A 70 14.37 -9.96 11.96
CA GLN A 70 15.35 -10.32 13.01
C GLN A 70 16.61 -11.05 12.48
N GLY A 71 17.00 -10.79 11.24
CA GLY A 71 18.19 -11.37 10.60
C GLY A 71 17.93 -12.60 9.76
N ASP A 72 16.73 -13.16 9.80
CA ASP A 72 16.31 -14.29 8.99
C ASP A 72 15.46 -13.85 7.79
N LYS A 73 15.58 -14.56 6.67
CA LYS A 73 14.74 -14.42 5.48
C LYS A 73 13.51 -15.32 5.59
N TYR A 74 12.34 -14.75 5.35
CA TYR A 74 11.05 -15.44 5.38
C TYR A 74 10.29 -15.39 4.06
N GLN A 75 10.64 -14.43 3.19
CA GLN A 75 9.98 -14.24 1.90
C GLN A 75 11.00 -14.02 0.79
N LEU A 76 10.64 -14.49 -0.41
CA LEU A 76 11.30 -14.08 -1.65
C LEU A 76 10.39 -13.13 -2.42
N PRO A 77 10.93 -12.02 -2.96
CA PRO A 77 10.14 -11.07 -3.73
C PRO A 77 9.74 -11.67 -5.08
N LEU A 78 8.46 -11.60 -5.42
CA LEU A 78 7.99 -11.94 -6.76
C LEU A 78 7.98 -10.70 -7.67
N TYR A 79 7.58 -9.56 -7.10
CA TYR A 79 7.58 -8.23 -7.73
C TYR A 79 7.51 -7.16 -6.63
N TYR A 80 7.70 -5.91 -7.00
CA TYR A 80 7.45 -4.78 -6.12
C TYR A 80 6.48 -3.80 -6.77
N GLU A 81 5.75 -3.09 -5.95
CA GLU A 81 4.76 -2.11 -6.35
C GLU A 81 4.99 -0.79 -5.60
N ALA A 82 4.51 0.29 -6.20
CA ALA A 82 4.54 1.61 -5.59
C ALA A 82 3.18 2.29 -5.74
N LEU A 83 2.91 3.26 -4.87
CA LEU A 83 1.79 4.16 -5.04
C LEU A 83 2.04 5.08 -6.24
N LEU A 84 1.00 5.27 -7.03
CA LEU A 84 0.97 6.09 -8.23
C LEU A 84 -0.16 7.09 -8.12
N PHE A 85 0.02 8.29 -8.69
CA PHE A 85 -1.08 9.19 -8.96
C PHE A 85 -1.76 8.75 -10.26
N LEU A 86 -3.01 8.30 -10.14
CA LEU A 86 -3.84 7.85 -11.24
C LEU A 86 -4.92 8.88 -11.53
N TYR A 87 -5.17 9.19 -12.79
CA TYR A 87 -6.20 10.14 -13.16
C TYR A 87 -6.94 9.71 -14.43
N ASN A 88 -8.22 10.06 -14.49
CA ASN A 88 -9.08 9.83 -15.63
C ASN A 88 -8.95 11.02 -16.60
N LYS A 89 -8.48 10.76 -17.81
CA LYS A 89 -8.22 11.80 -18.81
C LYS A 89 -9.49 12.48 -19.35
N ASP A 90 -10.65 11.84 -19.20
CA ASP A 90 -11.93 12.42 -19.59
C ASP A 90 -12.44 13.44 -18.57
N LEU A 91 -11.96 13.37 -17.31
CA LEU A 91 -12.34 14.25 -16.21
C LEU A 91 -11.23 15.25 -15.81
N MET A 92 -9.99 14.93 -16.12
CA MET A 92 -8.81 15.76 -15.83
C MET A 92 -7.88 15.72 -17.03
N GLU A 93 -7.90 16.74 -17.86
CA GLU A 93 -7.12 16.80 -19.11
C GLU A 93 -5.61 16.68 -18.87
N THR A 94 -5.12 17.32 -17.80
CA THR A 94 -3.71 17.32 -17.41
C THR A 94 -3.58 17.13 -15.90
N ALA A 95 -2.71 16.19 -15.50
CA ALA A 95 -2.39 16.01 -14.09
C ALA A 95 -1.70 17.27 -13.52
N PRO A 96 -2.03 17.71 -12.31
CA PRO A 96 -1.34 18.81 -11.64
C PRO A 96 0.13 18.44 -11.42
N ALA A 97 1.03 19.41 -11.59
CA ALA A 97 2.46 19.20 -11.42
C ALA A 97 2.89 19.21 -9.95
N THR A 98 2.09 19.80 -9.08
CA THR A 98 2.36 19.90 -7.64
C THR A 98 1.12 19.56 -6.82
N THR A 99 1.34 19.24 -5.57
CA THR A 99 0.24 19.03 -4.61
C THR A 99 -0.52 20.31 -4.29
N ASP A 100 0.13 21.48 -4.38
CA ASP A 100 -0.55 22.77 -4.22
C ASP A 100 -1.53 23.04 -5.37
N GLU A 101 -1.13 22.73 -6.61
CA GLU A 101 -2.04 22.80 -7.77
C GLU A 101 -3.21 21.84 -7.62
N LEU A 102 -2.96 20.62 -7.15
CA LEU A 102 -4.02 19.66 -6.87
C LEU A 102 -4.99 20.20 -5.81
N LEU A 103 -4.48 20.77 -4.72
CA LEU A 103 -5.32 21.34 -3.66
C LEU A 103 -6.19 22.49 -4.18
N GLU A 104 -5.63 23.37 -5.03
CA GLU A 104 -6.41 24.47 -5.64
C GLU A 104 -7.50 23.94 -6.59
N LEU A 105 -7.22 22.90 -7.38
CA LEU A 105 -8.24 22.23 -8.18
C LEU A 105 -9.35 21.64 -7.29
N MET A 106 -8.98 20.96 -6.20
CA MET A 106 -9.96 20.40 -5.25
C MET A 106 -10.85 21.45 -4.63
N LYS A 107 -10.31 22.61 -4.24
CA LYS A 107 -11.07 23.73 -3.67
C LYS A 107 -12.09 24.32 -4.66
N ASN A 108 -11.74 24.35 -5.93
CA ASN A 108 -12.52 25.04 -6.94
C ASN A 108 -13.53 24.14 -7.65
N GLU A 109 -13.22 22.84 -7.80
CA GLU A 109 -13.94 21.96 -8.70
C GLU A 109 -14.62 20.77 -8.00
N THR A 110 -14.25 20.45 -6.74
CA THR A 110 -14.94 19.39 -6.00
C THR A 110 -16.37 19.83 -5.66
N THR A 111 -17.32 18.95 -5.99
CA THR A 111 -18.76 19.14 -5.70
C THR A 111 -19.30 17.97 -4.88
N ALA A 112 -20.58 17.99 -4.56
CA ALA A 112 -21.23 16.88 -3.86
C ALA A 112 -21.28 15.58 -4.71
N ASP A 113 -21.27 15.70 -6.03
CA ASP A 113 -21.43 14.59 -6.98
C ASP A 113 -20.11 14.19 -7.66
N GLN A 114 -19.07 15.04 -7.60
CA GLN A 114 -17.82 14.86 -8.32
C GLN A 114 -16.62 15.32 -7.49
N TYR A 115 -15.70 14.42 -7.21
CA TYR A 115 -14.43 14.70 -6.55
C TYR A 115 -13.33 14.92 -7.59
N VAL A 116 -12.44 15.89 -7.32
CA VAL A 116 -11.20 16.05 -8.10
C VAL A 116 -10.20 14.97 -7.72
N PHE A 117 -10.09 14.68 -6.44
CA PHE A 117 -9.15 13.72 -5.91
C PHE A 117 -9.74 12.98 -4.70
N VAL A 118 -9.47 11.68 -4.63
CA VAL A 118 -9.78 10.84 -3.48
C VAL A 118 -8.60 9.93 -3.17
N GLU A 119 -8.39 9.59 -1.92
CA GLU A 119 -7.41 8.60 -1.52
C GLU A 119 -7.86 7.84 -0.28
N GLN A 120 -7.27 6.68 -0.06
CA GLN A 120 -7.50 5.89 1.15
C GLN A 120 -6.76 6.54 2.34
N HIS A 121 -7.36 7.56 2.96
CA HIS A 121 -6.75 8.30 4.05
C HIS A 121 -6.94 7.68 5.44
N SER A 122 -7.52 6.47 5.52
CA SER A 122 -7.73 5.70 6.76
C SER A 122 -6.51 4.86 7.18
N THR A 123 -5.45 4.79 6.35
CA THR A 123 -4.31 3.90 6.60
C THR A 123 -2.97 4.63 6.65
N SER A 124 -2.07 4.13 7.49
CA SER A 124 -0.68 4.62 7.56
C SER A 124 0.11 4.37 6.27
N TYR A 125 -0.27 3.37 5.49
CA TYR A 125 0.39 3.06 4.21
C TYR A 125 0.26 4.22 3.22
N ASN A 126 -0.95 4.77 3.05
CA ASN A 126 -1.17 5.93 2.18
C ASN A 126 -0.59 7.22 2.79
N ALA A 127 -0.71 7.41 4.11
CA ALA A 127 -0.10 8.54 4.80
C ALA A 127 1.43 8.59 4.67
N ALA A 128 2.09 7.44 4.48
CA ALA A 128 3.55 7.36 4.34
C ALA A 128 4.06 8.21 3.16
N ALA A 129 3.33 8.29 2.04
CA ALA A 129 3.73 9.11 0.89
C ALA A 129 3.83 10.60 1.26
N TRP A 130 2.87 11.12 2.02
CA TRP A 130 2.87 12.50 2.51
C TRP A 130 3.98 12.74 3.52
N ILE A 131 4.11 11.85 4.51
CA ILE A 131 5.13 11.93 5.56
C ILE A 131 6.54 11.95 4.96
N GLN A 132 6.83 11.04 4.04
CA GLN A 132 8.13 10.94 3.37
C GLN A 132 8.40 12.13 2.45
N GLY A 133 7.37 12.65 1.79
CA GLY A 133 7.48 13.86 0.96
C GLY A 133 7.95 15.09 1.73
N PHE A 134 7.67 15.17 3.02
CA PHE A 134 8.15 16.22 3.93
C PHE A 134 9.46 15.87 4.66
N GLY A 135 10.06 14.70 4.35
CA GLY A 135 11.29 14.25 5.00
C GLY A 135 11.08 13.58 6.37
N GLY A 136 9.83 13.25 6.70
CA GLY A 136 9.49 12.42 7.86
C GLY A 136 9.59 10.92 7.52
N TYR A 137 9.31 10.08 8.51
CA TYR A 137 9.25 8.63 8.34
C TYR A 137 8.26 8.01 9.34
N LEU A 138 7.75 6.82 9.04
CA LEU A 138 6.92 6.05 9.97
C LEU A 138 7.77 5.35 11.03
N ILE A 139 8.79 4.63 10.59
CA ILE A 139 9.76 3.91 11.45
C ILE A 139 11.13 3.94 10.77
N ASN A 140 12.20 4.11 11.53
CA ASN A 140 13.57 4.11 11.01
C ASN A 140 14.22 2.72 11.11
N GLU A 141 15.49 2.62 10.66
CA GLU A 141 16.27 1.39 10.70
C GLU A 141 16.51 0.86 12.13
N ASN A 142 16.50 1.75 13.12
CA ASN A 142 16.61 1.40 14.54
C ASN A 142 15.27 0.99 15.16
N ARG A 143 14.20 0.89 14.35
CA ARG A 143 12.81 0.62 14.78
C ARG A 143 12.19 1.69 15.67
N GLU A 144 12.68 2.92 15.55
CA GLU A 144 12.14 4.07 16.28
C GLU A 144 11.04 4.73 15.44
N PRO A 145 9.87 5.01 16.01
CA PRO A 145 8.79 5.67 15.29
C PRO A 145 9.10 7.17 15.09
N GLY A 146 8.83 7.67 13.88
CA GLY A 146 9.01 9.07 13.50
C GLY A 146 7.74 9.90 13.50
N LEU A 147 6.68 9.43 14.16
CA LEU A 147 5.35 10.06 14.10
C LEU A 147 5.28 11.42 14.80
N ASN A 148 6.17 11.70 15.74
CA ASN A 148 6.27 12.96 16.47
C ASN A 148 7.34 13.93 15.94
N LEU A 149 7.95 13.61 14.81
CA LEU A 149 8.91 14.51 14.17
C LEU A 149 8.19 15.76 13.63
N PRO A 150 8.81 16.96 13.71
CA PRO A 150 8.21 18.18 13.15
C PRO A 150 7.78 18.03 11.68
N GLN A 151 8.59 17.37 10.85
CA GLN A 151 8.32 17.10 9.44
C GLN A 151 7.08 16.21 9.26
N THR A 152 6.89 15.19 10.12
CA THR A 152 5.72 14.32 10.08
C THR A 152 4.46 15.10 10.47
N VAL A 153 4.55 15.93 11.50
CA VAL A 153 3.44 16.79 11.92
C VAL A 153 3.06 17.76 10.80
N GLU A 154 4.04 18.43 10.19
CA GLU A 154 3.83 19.36 9.07
C GLU A 154 3.17 18.66 7.88
N ALA A 155 3.64 17.45 7.53
CA ALA A 155 3.05 16.62 6.47
C ALA A 155 1.57 16.33 6.74
N MET A 156 1.23 15.94 7.96
CA MET A 156 -0.15 15.61 8.32
C MET A 156 -1.06 16.83 8.41
N GLU A 157 -0.54 17.98 8.86
CA GLU A 157 -1.28 19.25 8.82
C GLU A 157 -1.54 19.72 7.38
N TYR A 158 -0.57 19.52 6.49
CA TYR A 158 -0.75 19.78 5.07
C TYR A 158 -1.76 18.84 4.42
N HIS A 159 -1.61 17.53 4.64
CA HIS A 159 -2.51 16.50 4.12
C HIS A 159 -3.96 16.69 4.58
N LYS A 160 -4.17 17.11 5.81
CA LYS A 160 -5.51 17.42 6.36
C LYS A 160 -6.30 18.40 5.50
N GLN A 161 -5.64 19.31 4.78
CA GLN A 161 -6.31 20.23 3.90
C GLN A 161 -7.00 19.52 2.73
N PHE A 162 -6.38 18.45 2.21
CA PHE A 162 -6.93 17.62 1.13
C PHE A 162 -8.11 16.79 1.62
N VAL A 163 -7.99 16.18 2.80
CA VAL A 163 -9.05 15.34 3.40
C VAL A 163 -10.36 16.10 3.55
N SER A 164 -10.32 17.42 3.72
CA SER A 164 -11.50 18.28 3.82
C SER A 164 -12.35 18.31 2.53
N TYR A 165 -11.79 17.91 1.39
CA TYR A 165 -12.45 17.86 0.08
C TYR A 165 -12.66 16.43 -0.42
N MET A 166 -12.46 15.43 0.43
CA MET A 166 -12.66 14.02 0.15
C MET A 166 -13.89 13.47 0.89
N PRO A 167 -14.38 12.27 0.54
CA PRO A 167 -15.38 11.59 1.36
C PRO A 167 -14.89 11.41 2.80
N ALA A 168 -15.80 11.51 3.77
CA ALA A 168 -15.47 11.26 5.18
C ALA A 168 -15.02 9.80 5.43
N ASP A 169 -15.53 8.88 4.62
CA ASP A 169 -15.11 7.48 4.58
C ASP A 169 -13.92 7.34 3.61
N GLY A 170 -12.71 7.27 4.17
CA GLY A 170 -11.46 7.06 3.44
C GLY A 170 -11.08 5.59 3.28
N GLU A 171 -12.04 4.67 3.26
CA GLU A 171 -11.80 3.25 3.10
C GLU A 171 -11.54 2.84 1.65
N TYR A 172 -10.82 1.74 1.47
CA TYR A 172 -10.40 1.23 0.16
C TYR A 172 -11.58 1.09 -0.83
N ASN A 173 -12.66 0.46 -0.41
CA ASN A 173 -13.80 0.19 -1.28
C ASN A 173 -14.50 1.48 -1.73
N THR A 174 -14.68 2.45 -0.83
CA THR A 174 -15.28 3.74 -1.16
C THR A 174 -14.43 4.50 -2.18
N VAL A 175 -13.13 4.62 -1.93
CA VAL A 175 -12.21 5.34 -2.80
C VAL A 175 -12.12 4.71 -4.18
N THR A 176 -11.95 3.38 -4.24
CA THR A 176 -11.85 2.67 -5.53
C THR A 176 -13.13 2.72 -6.33
N THR A 177 -14.29 2.60 -5.68
CA THR A 177 -15.60 2.72 -6.33
C THR A 177 -15.81 4.12 -6.93
N LEU A 178 -15.52 5.17 -6.17
CA LEU A 178 -15.65 6.54 -6.67
C LEU A 178 -14.79 6.79 -7.90
N PHE A 179 -13.55 6.26 -7.91
CA PHE A 179 -12.68 6.42 -9.06
C PHE A 179 -13.12 5.59 -10.26
N THR A 180 -13.47 4.31 -10.08
CA THR A 180 -13.89 3.44 -11.18
C THR A 180 -15.27 3.81 -11.77
N GLU A 181 -16.16 4.39 -10.97
CA GLU A 181 -17.44 4.92 -11.46
C GLU A 181 -17.33 6.33 -12.09
N GLY A 182 -16.13 6.89 -12.20
CA GLY A 182 -15.94 8.24 -12.75
C GLY A 182 -16.46 9.36 -11.85
N LYS A 183 -16.69 9.10 -10.57
CA LYS A 183 -17.09 10.11 -9.56
C LYS A 183 -15.91 10.80 -8.90
N ALA A 184 -14.70 10.33 -9.16
CA ALA A 184 -13.46 10.98 -8.80
C ALA A 184 -12.55 11.07 -10.01
N ALA A 185 -11.98 12.25 -10.27
CA ALA A 185 -11.11 12.49 -11.42
C ALA A 185 -9.71 11.88 -11.21
N SER A 186 -9.25 11.77 -9.96
CA SER A 186 -7.94 11.21 -9.64
C SER A 186 -7.90 10.51 -8.28
N THR A 187 -6.91 9.63 -8.12
CA THR A 187 -6.66 8.90 -6.88
C THR A 187 -5.18 8.55 -6.72
N ILE A 188 -4.76 8.25 -5.50
CA ILE A 188 -3.52 7.54 -5.22
C ILE A 188 -3.84 6.06 -5.02
N GLY A 189 -3.15 5.22 -5.76
CA GLY A 189 -3.29 3.77 -5.66
C GLY A 189 -2.14 3.06 -6.38
N GLY A 190 -2.16 1.74 -6.38
CA GLY A 190 -1.12 0.95 -7.02
C GLY A 190 -1.60 0.19 -8.26
N PRO A 191 -0.69 -0.56 -8.91
CA PRO A 191 -0.99 -1.39 -10.08
C PRO A 191 -2.14 -2.38 -9.86
N TRP A 192 -2.43 -2.76 -8.63
CA TRP A 192 -3.55 -3.65 -8.28
C TRP A 192 -4.94 -3.06 -8.63
N LEU A 193 -5.05 -1.75 -8.84
CA LEU A 193 -6.30 -1.11 -9.29
C LEU A 193 -6.57 -1.29 -10.79
N VAL A 194 -5.52 -1.58 -11.59
CA VAL A 194 -5.63 -1.64 -13.05
C VAL A 194 -6.67 -2.63 -13.56
N PRO A 195 -6.82 -3.86 -13.01
CA PRO A 195 -7.88 -4.77 -13.45
C PRO A 195 -9.27 -4.15 -13.30
N GLY A 196 -9.60 -3.62 -12.12
CA GLY A 196 -10.91 -2.99 -11.87
C GLY A 196 -11.15 -1.74 -12.71
N ILE A 197 -10.12 -0.94 -12.96
CA ILE A 197 -10.21 0.22 -13.87
C ILE A 197 -10.54 -0.23 -15.29
N LYS A 198 -9.89 -1.28 -15.78
CA LYS A 198 -10.15 -1.83 -17.13
C LYS A 198 -11.56 -2.45 -17.28
N GLU A 199 -12.09 -3.02 -16.21
CA GLU A 199 -13.45 -3.58 -16.19
C GLU A 199 -14.52 -2.47 -16.18
N ALA A 200 -14.20 -1.34 -15.57
CA ALA A 200 -15.10 -0.19 -15.51
C ALA A 200 -15.19 0.62 -16.82
N GLY A 201 -14.20 0.53 -17.72
CA GLY A 201 -14.16 1.15 -19.05
C GLY A 201 -13.23 2.35 -19.10
#